data_45bbfac6fcf986b2f99b524ae2e87e56
#
_entry.id   45bbfac6fcf986b2f99b524ae2e87e56
#
_cell.length_a   1.000
_cell.length_b   1.000
_cell.length_c   1.000
_cell.angle_alpha   90.00
_cell.angle_beta   90.00
_cell.angle_gamma   90.00
#
_symmetry.space_group_name_H-M   'P 1'
#
loop_
_entity.id
_entity.type
_entity.pdbx_description
1 polymer ?
#
loop_
_entity_poly.entity_id
_entity_poly.type
_entity_poly.pdbx_seq_one_letter_code
_entity_poly.pdbx_strand_id
1 'polypeptide(L)'
;MLLVLVPKGMAQAPALGTASGFALFSSNGAVSNTGLSQLTGNVGTNNGLSTAFGNVNGVMHDNDGASLIAAADLLLAYNQLDAAIPTNFPSSLLGNGQTLNAGIYSIGASATLDGVLTLDGQNNANAVFIIQIEGAFSSSAASQVILANNAQACNVFWKVEGLVSLASQTQLKGTIVANNAAIVLNSGVIIEGRALSTTGAVTINGSTVATPIGCGSPVLTGPAAPLLASVECYTIFSGNGEVTNSGVSHVTGDVGTNVGLTTGFDNLNVTGTVHENPDTSTAQCAADLNVVYSYLNLLPVDIELLYPAAFGNNLVLTPHTYLLNAATVLNGTVTLDAQNNANAVFVIKINGAFSSSTYAEVVLINGAQIKNVFWKIDGAVQINDYSEIKGTLVGNNGAINLTTGTQIDGRALTTNGSISTNAVTAVMPIGCTTAGLETVAKNNATFYPNPFTNVVQLANAPGSSSELKIYNMLGKLVMTRTVTGSTATIETDFAPGMYFFRLIDENGKVQTGKLMAK
;
A
#
# COMPACT_ATOMS: atom_id res chain seq x y z
N MET A 1 -57.04 21.75 1.74
CA MET A 1 -55.87 22.33 2.38
C MET A 1 -54.72 21.36 2.22
N LEU A 2 -53.91 21.57 1.19
CA LEU A 2 -52.79 20.67 0.85
C LEU A 2 -51.64 21.06 1.77
N LEU A 3 -51.28 20.20 2.73
CA LEU A 3 -50.13 20.40 3.62
C LEU A 3 -48.88 20.10 2.77
N VAL A 4 -48.23 21.14 2.26
CA VAL A 4 -46.91 21.02 1.65
C VAL A 4 -45.91 20.77 2.78
N LEU A 5 -45.55 19.50 2.97
CA LEU A 5 -44.36 19.17 3.78
C LEU A 5 -43.14 19.73 3.04
N VAL A 6 -42.66 20.88 3.46
CA VAL A 6 -41.32 21.37 3.09
C VAL A 6 -40.34 20.36 3.70
N PRO A 7 -39.52 19.64 2.91
CA PRO A 7 -38.49 18.80 3.48
C PRO A 7 -37.58 19.69 4.33
N LYS A 8 -37.36 19.31 5.58
CA LYS A 8 -36.31 19.94 6.43
C LYS A 8 -35.02 19.83 5.61
N GLY A 9 -34.43 20.97 5.25
CA GLY A 9 -33.19 20.99 4.49
C GLY A 9 -32.16 20.13 5.22
N MET A 10 -31.83 18.98 4.62
CA MET A 10 -30.73 18.17 5.13
C MET A 10 -29.43 18.93 4.80
N ALA A 11 -28.51 18.98 5.76
CA ALA A 11 -27.18 19.53 5.50
C ALA A 11 -26.54 18.78 4.32
N GLN A 12 -26.07 19.52 3.34
CA GLN A 12 -25.38 18.95 2.18
C GLN A 12 -23.91 19.30 2.28
N ALA A 13 -23.03 18.32 2.10
CA ALA A 13 -21.59 18.54 2.05
C ALA A 13 -21.23 19.45 0.85
N PRO A 14 -20.35 20.45 1.02
CA PRO A 14 -19.87 21.26 -0.08
C PRO A 14 -18.99 20.44 -1.03
N ALA A 15 -18.97 20.85 -2.30
CA ALA A 15 -18.05 20.28 -3.29
C ALA A 15 -16.67 20.94 -3.13
N LEU A 16 -15.72 20.21 -2.56
CA LEU A 16 -14.34 20.71 -2.38
C LEU A 16 -13.52 20.66 -3.69
N GLY A 17 -13.95 19.89 -4.70
CA GLY A 17 -13.21 19.75 -5.95
C GLY A 17 -11.74 19.38 -5.74
N THR A 18 -10.84 20.05 -6.42
CA THR A 18 -9.38 19.84 -6.29
C THR A 18 -8.86 20.17 -4.89
N ALA A 19 -9.49 21.10 -4.16
CA ALA A 19 -9.12 21.41 -2.78
C ALA A 19 -9.29 20.21 -1.83
N SER A 20 -10.07 19.19 -2.21
CA SER A 20 -10.24 17.96 -1.43
C SER A 20 -8.96 17.15 -1.26
N GLY A 21 -8.00 17.27 -2.18
CA GLY A 21 -6.70 16.60 -2.12
C GLY A 21 -5.69 17.27 -1.18
N PHE A 22 -5.95 18.47 -0.70
CA PHE A 22 -5.02 19.21 0.16
C PHE A 22 -5.30 18.97 1.64
N ALA A 23 -4.26 18.63 2.37
CA ALA A 23 -4.25 18.64 3.85
C ALA A 23 -4.12 20.09 4.37
N LEU A 24 -3.24 20.87 3.74
CA LEU A 24 -3.00 22.30 4.05
C LEU A 24 -3.02 23.09 2.76
N PHE A 25 -3.81 24.18 2.73
CA PHE A 25 -3.85 25.04 1.55
C PHE A 25 -4.21 26.50 1.91
N SER A 26 -3.59 27.43 1.19
CA SER A 26 -4.00 28.82 1.17
C SER A 26 -4.19 29.31 -0.26
N SER A 27 -5.34 29.95 -0.59
CA SER A 27 -5.48 30.58 -1.89
C SER A 27 -4.59 31.83 -2.02
N ASN A 28 -4.36 32.55 -0.90
CA ASN A 28 -3.51 33.73 -0.88
C ASN A 28 -2.87 33.90 0.50
N GLY A 29 -1.65 33.39 0.65
CA GLY A 29 -0.88 33.41 1.89
C GLY A 29 0.15 32.29 1.94
N ALA A 30 1.16 32.42 2.78
CA ALA A 30 2.17 31.40 2.96
C ALA A 30 1.61 30.19 3.70
N VAL A 31 2.15 29.00 3.41
CA VAL A 31 1.94 27.78 4.20
C VAL A 31 3.27 27.41 4.82
N SER A 32 3.37 27.36 6.14
CA SER A 32 4.65 27.17 6.83
C SER A 32 4.57 26.17 7.95
N ASN A 33 5.65 25.41 8.10
CA ASN A 33 5.82 24.44 9.16
C ASN A 33 6.94 24.83 10.11
N THR A 34 6.81 24.42 11.36
CA THR A 34 7.90 24.37 12.33
C THR A 34 7.84 23.01 13.04
N GLY A 35 8.98 22.48 13.44
CA GLY A 35 9.04 21.15 14.03
C GLY A 35 8.76 20.01 13.05
N LEU A 36 8.66 18.80 13.59
CA LEU A 36 8.39 17.59 12.81
C LEU A 36 6.90 17.35 12.69
N SER A 37 6.34 17.65 11.52
CA SER A 37 4.92 17.43 11.22
C SER A 37 4.72 16.25 10.27
N GLN A 38 3.60 15.53 10.45
CA GLN A 38 3.21 14.39 9.62
C GLN A 38 2.00 14.77 8.78
N LEU A 39 2.15 14.73 7.45
CA LEU A 39 1.11 15.18 6.52
C LEU A 39 0.75 14.08 5.54
N THR A 40 -0.55 13.78 5.43
CA THR A 40 -1.13 12.91 4.41
C THR A 40 -2.14 13.70 3.60
N GLY A 41 -1.79 14.00 2.36
CA GLY A 41 -2.48 14.90 1.44
C GLY A 41 -1.54 16.01 0.94
N ASN A 42 -1.96 16.68 -0.12
CA ASN A 42 -1.18 17.75 -0.73
C ASN A 42 -1.02 18.96 0.21
N VAL A 43 0.07 19.69 0.00
CA VAL A 43 0.34 20.95 0.70
C VAL A 43 0.61 22.02 -0.34
N GLY A 44 0.07 23.22 -0.17
CA GLY A 44 0.39 24.26 -1.14
C GLY A 44 -0.32 25.59 -0.95
N THR A 45 0.02 26.49 -1.85
CA THR A 45 -0.59 27.82 -1.94
C THR A 45 -0.68 28.28 -3.39
N ASN A 46 -1.77 28.98 -3.72
CA ASN A 46 -1.89 29.57 -5.07
C ASN A 46 -1.16 30.92 -5.19
N ASN A 47 -0.98 31.64 -4.08
CA ASN A 47 -0.22 32.90 -4.07
C ASN A 47 0.55 33.00 -2.75
N GLY A 48 1.77 32.47 -2.74
CA GLY A 48 2.61 32.39 -1.57
C GLY A 48 3.72 31.35 -1.76
N LEU A 49 4.26 30.84 -0.67
CA LEU A 49 5.26 29.77 -0.65
C LEU A 49 4.95 28.80 0.49
N SER A 50 5.17 27.51 0.22
CA SER A 50 5.20 26.46 1.25
C SER A 50 6.63 26.29 1.76
N THR A 51 6.84 26.41 3.08
CA THR A 51 8.19 26.44 3.64
C THR A 51 8.36 25.54 4.84
N ALA A 52 9.58 25.02 5.01
CA ALA A 52 10.03 24.24 6.15
C ALA A 52 9.28 22.89 6.36
N PHE A 53 8.74 22.33 5.29
CA PHE A 53 8.19 20.97 5.30
C PHE A 53 9.31 19.95 5.08
N GLY A 54 9.24 18.83 5.80
CA GLY A 54 10.02 17.63 5.51
C GLY A 54 9.36 16.79 4.39
N ASN A 55 9.53 15.48 4.45
CA ASN A 55 8.80 14.58 3.54
C ASN A 55 7.29 14.61 3.85
N VAL A 56 6.50 14.76 2.80
CA VAL A 56 5.03 14.81 2.84
C VAL A 56 4.48 13.62 2.06
N ASN A 57 3.54 12.90 2.62
CA ASN A 57 2.77 11.92 1.88
C ASN A 57 1.71 12.63 1.01
N GLY A 58 2.16 13.30 -0.02
CA GLY A 58 1.40 14.16 -0.92
C GLY A 58 2.33 15.00 -1.80
N VAL A 59 1.74 15.80 -2.68
CA VAL A 59 2.47 16.68 -3.60
C VAL A 59 2.47 18.11 -3.09
N MET A 60 3.61 18.80 -3.23
CA MET A 60 3.73 20.22 -2.92
C MET A 60 3.29 21.04 -4.15
N HIS A 61 2.30 21.92 -3.99
CA HIS A 61 1.72 22.73 -5.07
C HIS A 61 1.78 24.23 -4.74
N ASP A 62 2.83 24.88 -5.18
CA ASP A 62 2.97 26.33 -5.01
C ASP A 62 2.90 27.04 -6.35
N ASN A 63 1.93 27.94 -6.52
CA ASN A 63 1.76 28.79 -7.70
C ASN A 63 1.72 27.98 -9.02
N ASP A 64 1.09 26.82 -9.02
CA ASP A 64 0.95 25.93 -10.17
C ASP A 64 -0.51 25.76 -10.61
N GLY A 65 -0.75 24.93 -11.65
CA GLY A 65 -2.09 24.67 -12.16
C GLY A 65 -3.02 24.00 -11.16
N ALA A 66 -2.50 23.13 -10.28
CA ALA A 66 -3.31 22.44 -9.27
C ALA A 66 -3.72 23.41 -8.15
N SER A 67 -2.79 24.24 -7.67
CA SER A 67 -3.07 25.27 -6.67
C SER A 67 -4.06 26.34 -7.19
N LEU A 68 -3.98 26.70 -8.48
CA LEU A 68 -4.93 27.62 -9.11
C LEU A 68 -6.35 27.06 -9.11
N ILE A 69 -6.53 25.81 -9.51
CA ILE A 69 -7.84 25.17 -9.52
C ILE A 69 -8.36 24.98 -8.09
N ALA A 70 -7.49 24.55 -7.17
CA ALA A 70 -7.85 24.39 -5.76
C ALA A 70 -8.34 25.69 -5.11
N ALA A 71 -7.75 26.85 -5.47
CA ALA A 71 -8.18 28.14 -4.99
C ALA A 71 -9.60 28.50 -5.47
N ALA A 72 -9.91 28.21 -6.74
CA ALA A 72 -11.24 28.41 -7.29
C ALA A 72 -12.27 27.48 -6.63
N ASP A 73 -11.94 26.21 -6.48
CA ASP A 73 -12.80 25.20 -5.85
C ASP A 73 -13.03 25.49 -4.36
N LEU A 74 -12.01 25.97 -3.64
CA LEU A 74 -12.14 26.37 -2.25
C LEU A 74 -13.12 27.55 -2.09
N LEU A 75 -13.05 28.53 -2.98
CA LEU A 75 -13.98 29.66 -2.96
C LEU A 75 -15.43 29.18 -3.22
N LEU A 76 -15.62 28.25 -4.15
CA LEU A 76 -16.94 27.65 -4.40
C LEU A 76 -17.46 26.88 -3.17
N ALA A 77 -16.60 26.10 -2.53
CA ALA A 77 -16.95 25.36 -1.31
C ALA A 77 -17.29 26.31 -0.16
N TYR A 78 -16.51 27.38 0.02
CA TYR A 78 -16.82 28.42 1.00
C TYR A 78 -18.21 29.04 0.74
N ASN A 79 -18.50 29.44 -0.49
CA ASN A 79 -19.81 30.02 -0.84
C ASN A 79 -20.98 29.06 -0.57
N GLN A 80 -20.78 27.74 -0.78
CA GLN A 80 -21.78 26.73 -0.45
C GLN A 80 -22.00 26.61 1.07
N LEU A 81 -20.91 26.66 1.84
CA LEU A 81 -20.98 26.63 3.30
C LEU A 81 -21.64 27.88 3.88
N ASP A 82 -21.36 29.05 3.30
CA ASP A 82 -21.93 30.35 3.70
C ASP A 82 -23.43 30.45 3.38
N ALA A 83 -23.84 29.93 2.23
CA ALA A 83 -25.25 29.89 1.82
C ALA A 83 -26.08 28.83 2.56
N ALA A 84 -25.45 27.94 3.33
CA ALA A 84 -26.16 26.90 4.06
C ALA A 84 -26.99 27.51 5.20
N ILE A 85 -28.29 27.22 5.23
CA ILE A 85 -29.22 27.85 6.18
C ILE A 85 -29.15 27.15 7.54
N PRO A 86 -28.67 27.82 8.61
CA PRO A 86 -28.57 27.20 9.92
C PRO A 86 -29.95 26.99 10.54
N THR A 87 -30.09 25.84 11.21
CA THR A 87 -31.29 25.48 11.97
C THR A 87 -31.00 25.35 13.48
N ASN A 88 -29.72 25.44 13.86
CA ASN A 88 -29.26 25.28 15.23
C ASN A 88 -28.32 26.44 15.61
N PHE A 89 -28.48 26.96 16.83
CA PHE A 89 -27.75 28.11 17.32
C PHE A 89 -27.15 27.82 18.71
N PRO A 90 -26.05 27.05 18.79
CA PRO A 90 -25.41 26.74 20.07
C PRO A 90 -24.70 27.96 20.66
N SER A 91 -24.28 27.86 21.91
CA SER A 91 -23.41 28.88 22.50
C SER A 91 -22.04 28.91 21.84
N SER A 92 -21.30 30.00 22.04
CA SER A 92 -19.93 30.14 21.53
C SER A 92 -18.90 29.22 22.20
N LEU A 93 -19.24 28.61 23.32
CA LEU A 93 -18.45 27.57 23.97
C LEU A 93 -18.94 26.20 23.50
N LEU A 94 -18.13 25.51 22.70
CA LEU A 94 -18.35 24.17 22.20
C LEU A 94 -17.55 23.16 23.03
N GLY A 95 -18.05 21.96 23.20
CA GLY A 95 -17.34 20.91 23.94
C GLY A 95 -17.93 20.66 25.34
N ASN A 96 -17.06 20.42 26.32
CA ASN A 96 -17.49 20.10 27.72
C ASN A 96 -18.49 18.93 27.80
N GLY A 97 -18.33 17.90 26.95
CA GLY A 97 -19.24 16.76 26.86
C GLY A 97 -20.49 17.00 26.03
N GLN A 98 -20.60 18.14 25.34
CA GLN A 98 -21.70 18.41 24.40
C GLN A 98 -21.74 17.40 23.29
N THR A 99 -22.95 17.00 22.86
CA THR A 99 -23.20 16.18 21.65
C THR A 99 -24.03 16.98 20.66
N LEU A 100 -23.55 17.02 19.41
CA LEU A 100 -24.28 17.61 18.28
C LEU A 100 -24.68 16.49 17.31
N ASN A 101 -25.93 16.51 16.87
CA ASN A 101 -26.42 15.64 15.79
C ASN A 101 -26.11 16.25 14.42
N ALA A 102 -26.30 15.48 13.33
CA ALA A 102 -26.15 16.00 11.97
C ALA A 102 -27.03 17.26 11.76
N GLY A 103 -26.46 18.30 11.12
CA GLY A 103 -27.19 19.54 10.89
C GLY A 103 -26.30 20.73 10.56
N ILE A 104 -26.94 21.89 10.44
CA ILE A 104 -26.28 23.17 10.18
C ILE A 104 -26.40 24.03 11.43
N TYR A 105 -25.26 24.47 11.93
CA TYR A 105 -25.11 25.24 13.17
C TYR A 105 -24.53 26.61 12.86
N SER A 106 -25.03 27.66 13.50
CA SER A 106 -24.45 28.99 13.41
C SER A 106 -24.16 29.57 14.79
N ILE A 107 -22.94 30.08 14.93
CA ILE A 107 -22.44 30.82 16.10
C ILE A 107 -22.13 32.22 15.62
N GLY A 108 -22.97 33.19 15.96
CA GLY A 108 -22.89 34.58 15.50
C GLY A 108 -21.72 35.39 16.09
N ALA A 109 -20.71 34.75 16.65
CA ALA A 109 -19.53 35.36 17.28
C ALA A 109 -18.34 34.42 17.18
N SER A 110 -17.21 34.78 17.80
CA SER A 110 -16.09 33.87 17.98
C SER A 110 -16.48 32.67 18.83
N ALA A 111 -15.94 31.49 18.49
CA ALA A 111 -16.19 30.24 19.21
C ALA A 111 -14.91 29.64 19.81
N THR A 112 -15.07 28.92 20.90
CA THR A 112 -14.00 28.18 21.56
C THR A 112 -14.40 26.72 21.73
N LEU A 113 -13.56 25.80 21.31
CA LEU A 113 -13.67 24.38 21.66
C LEU A 113 -12.95 24.14 22.98
N ASP A 114 -13.65 23.64 23.98
CA ASP A 114 -13.09 23.30 25.29
C ASP A 114 -13.49 21.88 25.71
N GLY A 115 -12.52 21.05 26.07
CA GLY A 115 -12.75 19.66 26.40
C GLY A 115 -13.25 18.84 25.17
N VAL A 116 -14.26 18.01 25.37
CA VAL A 116 -14.74 17.04 24.37
C VAL A 116 -16.06 17.48 23.74
N LEU A 117 -16.09 17.56 22.41
CA LEU A 117 -17.29 17.71 21.59
C LEU A 117 -17.55 16.40 20.83
N THR A 118 -18.74 15.83 20.97
CA THR A 118 -19.15 14.64 20.22
C THR A 118 -20.05 15.03 19.04
N LEU A 119 -19.72 14.54 17.85
CA LEU A 119 -20.57 14.64 16.66
C LEU A 119 -21.22 13.28 16.42
N ASP A 120 -22.53 13.20 16.62
CA ASP A 120 -23.29 11.95 16.56
C ASP A 120 -23.97 11.81 15.18
N GLY A 121 -23.54 10.84 14.39
CA GLY A 121 -24.11 10.53 13.09
C GLY A 121 -25.44 9.78 13.13
N GLN A 122 -25.93 9.43 14.32
CA GLN A 122 -27.22 8.72 14.51
C GLN A 122 -27.33 7.47 13.62
N ASN A 123 -26.23 6.71 13.50
CA ASN A 123 -26.05 5.54 12.62
C ASN A 123 -26.21 5.83 11.11
N ASN A 124 -26.07 7.10 10.71
CA ASN A 124 -26.06 7.51 9.31
C ASN A 124 -24.65 7.89 8.87
N ALA A 125 -24.00 7.08 8.05
CA ALA A 125 -22.67 7.37 7.49
C ALA A 125 -22.63 8.60 6.57
N ASN A 126 -23.77 9.07 6.09
CA ASN A 126 -23.91 10.28 5.27
C ASN A 126 -24.32 11.51 6.11
N ALA A 127 -24.28 11.42 7.45
CA ALA A 127 -24.58 12.53 8.33
C ALA A 127 -23.62 13.68 8.10
N VAL A 128 -24.10 14.87 7.75
CA VAL A 128 -23.30 16.06 7.48
C VAL A 128 -23.43 17.05 8.63
N PHE A 129 -22.29 17.61 9.05
CA PHE A 129 -22.18 18.63 10.08
C PHE A 129 -21.55 19.87 9.47
N ILE A 130 -22.25 20.98 9.49
CA ILE A 130 -21.75 22.30 9.06
C ILE A 130 -21.80 23.21 10.29
N ILE A 131 -20.66 23.70 10.73
CA ILE A 131 -20.53 24.62 11.84
C ILE A 131 -20.03 25.96 11.28
N GLN A 132 -20.93 26.96 11.20
CA GLN A 132 -20.63 28.33 10.78
C GLN A 132 -20.27 29.15 12.01
N ILE A 133 -19.08 29.75 12.01
CA ILE A 133 -18.56 30.58 13.07
C ILE A 133 -18.28 31.96 12.48
N GLU A 134 -19.06 32.96 12.89
CA GLU A 134 -19.01 34.32 12.33
C GLU A 134 -17.90 35.21 12.97
N GLY A 135 -16.93 34.56 13.59
CA GLY A 135 -15.76 35.20 14.19
C GLY A 135 -14.57 34.24 14.23
N ALA A 136 -13.65 34.44 15.16
CA ALA A 136 -12.50 33.57 15.32
C ALA A 136 -12.89 32.20 15.92
N PHE A 137 -12.15 31.16 15.58
CA PHE A 137 -12.27 29.83 16.18
C PHE A 137 -10.99 29.48 16.93
N SER A 138 -11.12 29.19 18.21
CA SER A 138 -10.00 28.76 19.05
C SER A 138 -10.30 27.45 19.77
N SER A 139 -9.26 26.81 20.33
CA SER A 139 -9.44 25.70 21.25
C SER A 139 -8.65 25.88 22.53
N SER A 140 -9.10 25.26 23.63
CA SER A 140 -8.25 24.97 24.79
C SER A 140 -7.29 23.82 24.47
N ALA A 141 -6.19 23.72 25.22
CA ALA A 141 -5.22 22.64 25.03
C ALA A 141 -5.88 21.26 25.25
N ALA A 142 -5.46 20.29 24.43
CA ALA A 142 -5.95 18.90 24.45
C ALA A 142 -7.48 18.74 24.26
N SER A 143 -8.17 19.74 23.73
CA SER A 143 -9.58 19.62 23.37
C SER A 143 -9.76 18.65 22.19
N GLN A 144 -10.92 18.00 22.14
CA GLN A 144 -11.16 16.92 21.18
C GLN A 144 -12.54 17.02 20.53
N VAL A 145 -12.58 16.75 19.22
CA VAL A 145 -13.81 16.41 18.50
C VAL A 145 -13.85 14.92 18.27
N ILE A 146 -14.88 14.23 18.79
CA ILE A 146 -15.07 12.78 18.65
C ILE A 146 -16.23 12.52 17.69
N LEU A 147 -16.10 11.49 16.86
CA LEU A 147 -17.15 11.03 15.97
C LEU A 147 -17.82 9.80 16.58
N ALA A 148 -19.14 9.79 16.64
CA ALA A 148 -19.94 8.69 17.16
C ALA A 148 -20.98 8.23 16.16
N ASN A 149 -21.45 6.99 16.32
CA ASN A 149 -22.58 6.44 15.58
C ASN A 149 -22.49 6.67 14.06
N ASN A 150 -21.41 6.21 13.44
CA ASN A 150 -21.10 6.31 12.01
C ASN A 150 -20.89 7.73 11.45
N ALA A 151 -20.74 8.77 12.28
CA ALA A 151 -20.28 10.06 11.79
C ALA A 151 -18.90 9.92 11.13
N GLN A 152 -18.66 10.65 10.03
CA GLN A 152 -17.40 10.60 9.28
C GLN A 152 -16.74 11.97 9.20
N ALA A 153 -15.42 12.03 9.37
CA ALA A 153 -14.66 13.29 9.34
C ALA A 153 -14.79 14.04 8.00
N CYS A 154 -14.93 13.30 6.90
CA CYS A 154 -15.14 13.87 5.56
C CYS A 154 -16.47 14.61 5.38
N ASN A 155 -17.43 14.42 6.29
CA ASN A 155 -18.74 15.11 6.33
C ASN A 155 -18.83 16.20 7.39
N VAL A 156 -17.71 16.61 8.00
CA VAL A 156 -17.66 17.67 9.00
C VAL A 156 -16.96 18.89 8.42
N PHE A 157 -17.62 20.06 8.51
CA PHE A 157 -17.12 21.31 7.93
C PHE A 157 -17.23 22.45 8.95
N TRP A 158 -16.11 23.16 9.14
CA TRP A 158 -15.98 24.32 9.99
C TRP A 158 -15.78 25.56 9.09
N LYS A 159 -16.83 26.34 8.86
CA LYS A 159 -16.75 27.62 8.15
C LYS A 159 -16.45 28.70 9.19
N VAL A 160 -15.34 29.42 9.01
CA VAL A 160 -14.84 30.38 10.01
C VAL A 160 -14.56 31.74 9.37
N GLU A 161 -15.17 32.81 9.89
CA GLU A 161 -14.98 34.20 9.39
C GLU A 161 -13.83 34.94 10.08
N GLY A 162 -12.95 34.25 10.78
CA GLY A 162 -11.85 34.86 11.50
C GLY A 162 -10.68 33.91 11.69
N LEU A 163 -9.71 34.36 12.49
CA LEU A 163 -8.53 33.57 12.84
C LEU A 163 -8.92 32.22 13.42
N VAL A 164 -8.34 31.15 12.90
CA VAL A 164 -8.36 29.83 13.52
C VAL A 164 -7.08 29.63 14.31
N SER A 165 -7.19 29.34 15.62
CA SER A 165 -6.04 29.07 16.47
C SER A 165 -6.31 27.86 17.35
N LEU A 166 -5.78 26.70 16.94
CA LEU A 166 -5.91 25.48 17.74
C LEU A 166 -4.74 25.37 18.71
N ALA A 167 -5.05 25.26 19.99
CA ALA A 167 -4.06 25.10 21.05
C ALA A 167 -3.38 23.73 20.99
N SER A 168 -2.26 23.60 21.69
CA SER A 168 -1.45 22.36 21.65
C SER A 168 -2.25 21.12 22.00
N GLN A 169 -1.95 20.03 21.28
CA GLN A 169 -2.56 18.69 21.46
C GLN A 169 -4.08 18.64 21.17
N THR A 170 -4.67 19.66 20.56
CA THR A 170 -6.06 19.61 20.09
C THR A 170 -6.23 18.53 19.03
N GLN A 171 -7.30 17.75 19.11
CA GLN A 171 -7.68 16.75 18.11
C GLN A 171 -8.98 17.17 17.43
N LEU A 172 -8.90 17.53 16.16
CA LEU A 172 -10.05 18.00 15.37
C LEU A 172 -10.43 17.01 14.28
N LYS A 173 -11.71 16.90 14.01
CA LYS A 173 -12.28 16.14 12.89
C LYS A 173 -12.96 17.09 11.92
N GLY A 174 -12.68 16.90 10.63
CA GLY A 174 -13.34 17.65 9.56
C GLY A 174 -12.47 18.72 8.89
N THR A 175 -13.05 19.35 7.89
CA THR A 175 -12.40 20.37 7.06
C THR A 175 -12.65 21.77 7.64
N ILE A 176 -11.59 22.49 7.95
CA ILE A 176 -11.63 23.91 8.29
C ILE A 176 -11.55 24.71 6.99
N VAL A 177 -12.48 25.65 6.81
CA VAL A 177 -12.46 26.66 5.75
C VAL A 177 -12.47 28.04 6.44
N ALA A 178 -11.29 28.66 6.54
CA ALA A 178 -11.15 30.02 7.09
C ALA A 178 -11.26 31.05 5.97
N ASN A 179 -12.17 32.00 6.13
CA ASN A 179 -12.38 33.05 5.16
C ASN A 179 -11.62 34.33 5.55
N ASN A 180 -10.75 34.80 4.64
CA ASN A 180 -9.92 35.98 4.84
C ASN A 180 -9.14 35.98 6.16
N ALA A 181 -8.69 34.83 6.61
CA ALA A 181 -8.08 34.68 7.92
C ALA A 181 -7.01 33.57 7.97
N ALA A 182 -6.05 33.74 8.84
CA ALA A 182 -5.01 32.75 9.07
C ALA A 182 -5.51 31.52 9.85
N ILE A 183 -4.79 30.40 9.68
CA ILE A 183 -4.96 29.18 10.46
C ILE A 183 -3.63 28.90 11.17
N VAL A 184 -3.69 28.73 12.49
CA VAL A 184 -2.54 28.42 13.35
C VAL A 184 -2.80 27.11 14.08
N LEU A 185 -1.99 26.08 13.79
CA LEU A 185 -2.01 24.81 14.48
C LEU A 185 -0.78 24.74 15.39
N ASN A 186 -1.00 24.84 16.71
CA ASN A 186 0.08 24.76 17.67
C ASN A 186 0.59 23.33 17.86
N SER A 187 1.63 23.17 18.68
CA SER A 187 2.38 21.92 18.81
C SER A 187 1.49 20.71 19.15
N GLY A 188 1.65 19.63 18.37
CA GLY A 188 0.96 18.37 18.58
C GLY A 188 -0.53 18.37 18.21
N VAL A 189 -1.02 19.36 17.48
CA VAL A 189 -2.38 19.35 16.93
C VAL A 189 -2.53 18.19 15.95
N ILE A 190 -3.65 17.47 16.06
CA ILE A 190 -4.01 16.36 15.17
C ILE A 190 -5.31 16.71 14.46
N ILE A 191 -5.30 16.70 13.12
CA ILE A 191 -6.50 16.90 12.31
C ILE A 191 -6.70 15.69 11.38
N GLU A 192 -7.80 14.98 11.57
CA GLU A 192 -8.35 14.13 10.50
C GLU A 192 -9.30 15.01 9.69
N GLY A 193 -8.78 15.60 8.65
CA GLY A 193 -9.46 16.68 7.94
C GLY A 193 -8.51 17.52 7.12
N ARG A 194 -8.85 18.82 6.99
CA ARG A 194 -8.08 19.80 6.20
C ARG A 194 -8.04 21.14 6.88
N ALA A 195 -6.97 21.89 6.63
CA ALA A 195 -6.87 23.29 7.04
C ALA A 195 -6.70 24.16 5.80
N LEU A 196 -7.80 24.79 5.35
CA LEU A 196 -7.90 25.53 4.10
C LEU A 196 -8.25 26.99 4.38
N SER A 197 -7.48 27.94 3.83
CA SER A 197 -7.74 29.38 3.93
C SER A 197 -8.00 30.00 2.56
N THR A 198 -9.06 30.81 2.43
CA THR A 198 -9.31 31.61 1.22
C THR A 198 -8.30 32.74 1.09
N THR A 199 -7.92 33.37 2.22
CA THR A 199 -6.87 34.40 2.25
C THR A 199 -6.30 34.46 3.68
N GLY A 200 -5.03 34.12 3.81
CA GLY A 200 -4.33 34.13 5.09
C GLY A 200 -3.31 32.99 5.18
N ALA A 201 -2.32 33.16 6.02
CA ALA A 201 -1.29 32.15 6.21
C ALA A 201 -1.85 30.91 6.90
N VAL A 202 -1.32 29.72 6.56
CA VAL A 202 -1.52 28.48 7.32
C VAL A 202 -0.20 28.10 7.96
N THR A 203 -0.15 28.11 9.30
CA THR A 203 1.06 27.78 10.06
C THR A 203 0.82 26.58 10.95
N ILE A 204 1.77 25.66 10.95
CA ILE A 204 1.71 24.44 11.79
C ILE A 204 3.01 24.23 12.55
N ASN A 205 2.92 23.55 13.68
CA ASN A 205 4.07 23.25 14.53
C ASN A 205 3.98 21.82 15.07
N GLY A 206 4.82 20.91 14.54
CA GLY A 206 4.84 19.51 14.99
C GLY A 206 3.45 18.88 15.00
N SER A 207 2.65 19.11 13.96
CA SER A 207 1.25 18.71 13.86
C SER A 207 1.08 17.51 12.94
N THR A 208 -0.01 16.77 13.14
CA THR A 208 -0.43 15.69 12.23
C THR A 208 -1.70 16.11 11.52
N VAL A 209 -1.68 16.17 10.19
CA VAL A 209 -2.88 16.47 9.37
C VAL A 209 -3.01 15.43 8.29
N ALA A 210 -4.15 14.74 8.26
CA ALA A 210 -4.46 13.74 7.25
C ALA A 210 -5.82 14.03 6.60
N THR A 211 -5.87 14.04 5.26
CA THR A 211 -7.14 14.12 4.55
C THR A 211 -8.00 12.92 4.93
N PRO A 212 -9.30 13.15 5.26
CA PRO A 212 -10.14 12.08 5.79
C PRO A 212 -10.45 11.04 4.70
N ILE A 213 -10.49 9.78 5.11
CA ILE A 213 -10.94 8.65 4.29
C ILE A 213 -12.46 8.54 4.41
N GLY A 214 -13.14 8.08 3.36
CA GLY A 214 -14.60 7.89 3.35
C GLY A 214 -15.33 8.89 2.45
N CYS A 215 -16.66 8.97 2.57
CA CYS A 215 -17.52 9.87 1.78
C CYS A 215 -17.31 9.76 0.25
N GLY A 216 -17.10 8.54 -0.25
CA GLY A 216 -16.86 8.30 -1.68
C GLY A 216 -15.42 8.55 -2.14
N SER A 217 -14.47 8.79 -1.24
CA SER A 217 -13.05 8.78 -1.59
C SER A 217 -12.67 7.42 -2.19
N PRO A 218 -11.93 7.37 -3.31
CA PRO A 218 -11.52 6.10 -3.88
C PRO A 218 -10.63 5.34 -2.90
N VAL A 219 -10.82 4.03 -2.82
CA VAL A 219 -9.92 3.16 -2.06
C VAL A 219 -8.57 3.15 -2.76
N LEU A 220 -7.51 3.55 -2.08
CA LEU A 220 -6.17 3.54 -2.63
C LEU A 220 -5.69 2.09 -2.79
N THR A 221 -5.26 1.74 -4.00
CA THR A 221 -4.73 0.40 -4.32
C THR A 221 -3.23 0.41 -4.54
N GLY A 222 -2.65 1.57 -4.83
CA GLY A 222 -1.30 1.68 -5.37
C GLY A 222 -1.20 1.08 -6.78
N PRO A 223 0.03 0.88 -7.28
CA PRO A 223 0.27 0.25 -8.58
C PRO A 223 -0.06 -1.25 -8.52
N ALA A 224 -0.11 -1.93 -9.68
CA ALA A 224 -0.14 -3.38 -9.69
C ALA A 224 1.19 -3.97 -9.18
N ALA A 225 1.14 -5.07 -8.45
CA ALA A 225 2.35 -5.76 -8.00
C ALA A 225 3.09 -6.41 -9.18
N PRO A 226 4.44 -6.47 -9.16
CA PRO A 226 5.19 -7.22 -10.17
C PRO A 226 4.91 -8.73 -10.05
N LEU A 227 4.96 -9.43 -11.19
CA LEU A 227 4.99 -10.89 -11.18
C LEU A 227 6.40 -11.34 -10.81
N LEU A 228 6.55 -11.99 -9.65
CA LEU A 228 7.85 -12.43 -9.15
C LEU A 228 8.39 -13.69 -9.87
N ALA A 229 7.51 -14.55 -10.39
CA ALA A 229 7.88 -15.82 -11.04
C ALA A 229 8.86 -16.64 -10.17
N SER A 230 10.01 -17.09 -10.70
CA SER A 230 10.98 -17.87 -9.93
C SER A 230 11.65 -17.11 -8.77
N VAL A 231 11.61 -15.77 -8.80
CA VAL A 231 12.13 -14.92 -7.72
C VAL A 231 11.35 -15.12 -6.41
N GLU A 232 10.10 -15.56 -6.51
CA GLU A 232 9.19 -15.70 -5.36
C GLU A 232 9.76 -16.62 -4.27
N CYS A 233 10.55 -17.63 -4.65
CA CYS A 233 11.11 -18.63 -3.72
C CYS A 233 12.40 -18.20 -3.04
N TYR A 234 13.11 -17.22 -3.59
CA TYR A 234 14.37 -16.75 -3.02
C TYR A 234 14.16 -15.66 -1.97
N THR A 235 14.74 -15.85 -0.81
CA THR A 235 14.80 -14.83 0.26
C THR A 235 16.04 -13.96 0.10
N ILE A 236 17.18 -14.56 -0.26
CA ILE A 236 18.46 -13.88 -0.49
C ILE A 236 19.00 -14.35 -1.84
N PHE A 237 19.15 -13.41 -2.80
CA PHE A 237 19.61 -13.78 -4.14
C PHE A 237 20.38 -12.68 -4.83
N SER A 238 21.51 -13.06 -5.46
CA SER A 238 22.25 -12.21 -6.37
C SER A 238 22.21 -12.75 -7.81
N GLY A 239 21.88 -11.89 -8.77
CA GLY A 239 21.99 -12.22 -10.19
C GLY A 239 23.44 -12.35 -10.66
N ASN A 240 24.34 -11.53 -10.09
CA ASN A 240 25.77 -11.53 -10.39
C ASN A 240 26.57 -10.96 -9.20
N GLY A 241 27.12 -11.82 -8.39
CA GLY A 241 27.92 -11.49 -7.22
C GLY A 241 27.87 -12.60 -6.18
N GLU A 242 28.81 -12.61 -5.26
CA GLU A 242 28.84 -13.59 -4.16
C GLU A 242 27.73 -13.35 -3.16
N VAL A 243 27.23 -14.44 -2.55
CA VAL A 243 26.29 -14.38 -1.42
C VAL A 243 26.98 -15.03 -0.21
N THR A 244 27.30 -14.22 0.79
CA THR A 244 28.12 -14.64 1.91
C THR A 244 27.40 -14.40 3.24
N ASN A 245 27.61 -15.29 4.20
CA ASN A 245 27.09 -15.16 5.55
C ASN A 245 28.21 -15.29 6.58
N SER A 246 28.12 -14.49 7.62
CA SER A 246 28.91 -14.64 8.85
C SER A 246 27.97 -14.67 10.06
N GLY A 247 28.40 -15.35 11.12
CA GLY A 247 27.53 -15.58 12.28
C GLY A 247 26.37 -16.53 11.98
N VAL A 248 25.45 -16.66 12.94
CA VAL A 248 24.29 -17.55 12.83
C VAL A 248 23.12 -16.77 12.26
N SER A 249 22.77 -17.05 11.01
CA SER A 249 21.60 -16.44 10.34
C SER A 249 20.47 -17.47 10.17
N HIS A 250 19.24 -17.03 10.41
CA HIS A 250 18.04 -17.84 10.21
C HIS A 250 17.30 -17.37 8.95
N VAL A 251 17.19 -18.24 7.95
CA VAL A 251 16.56 -17.89 6.66
C VAL A 251 15.42 -18.85 6.34
N THR A 252 14.25 -18.30 5.99
CA THR A 252 13.13 -19.05 5.43
C THR A 252 12.96 -18.68 3.97
N GLY A 253 13.22 -19.62 3.07
CA GLY A 253 13.27 -19.49 1.62
C GLY A 253 14.64 -19.82 1.06
N ASP A 254 14.75 -19.83 -0.27
CA ASP A 254 15.98 -20.20 -0.95
C ASP A 254 17.04 -19.10 -0.85
N VAL A 255 18.30 -19.51 -0.83
CA VAL A 255 19.48 -18.65 -0.82
C VAL A 255 20.39 -19.04 -1.99
N GLY A 256 20.87 -18.05 -2.75
CA GLY A 256 21.74 -18.39 -3.86
C GLY A 256 22.24 -17.22 -4.68
N THR A 257 23.07 -17.55 -5.64
CA THR A 257 23.54 -16.62 -6.68
C THR A 257 23.60 -17.30 -8.03
N ASN A 258 23.39 -16.54 -9.10
CA ASN A 258 23.59 -17.06 -10.46
C ASN A 258 25.06 -17.01 -10.92
N VAL A 259 25.81 -16.00 -10.46
CA VAL A 259 27.25 -15.89 -10.76
C VAL A 259 27.98 -15.54 -9.48
N GLY A 260 28.87 -16.43 -9.04
CA GLY A 260 29.58 -16.31 -7.77
C GLY A 260 29.43 -17.55 -6.89
N LEU A 261 29.71 -17.41 -5.62
CA LEU A 261 29.60 -18.48 -4.64
C LEU A 261 28.60 -18.09 -3.55
N THR A 262 27.83 -19.09 -3.09
CA THR A 262 27.02 -18.99 -1.89
C THR A 262 27.79 -19.67 -0.75
N THR A 263 28.17 -18.93 0.30
CA THR A 263 29.02 -19.44 1.38
C THR A 263 28.57 -18.97 2.76
N GLY A 264 28.91 -19.73 3.78
CA GLY A 264 28.67 -19.38 5.19
C GLY A 264 27.26 -19.61 5.70
N PHE A 265 26.36 -20.17 4.89
CA PHE A 265 25.02 -20.57 5.32
C PHE A 265 25.04 -22.02 5.79
N ASP A 266 24.39 -22.28 6.93
CA ASP A 266 24.21 -23.60 7.47
C ASP A 266 22.80 -24.11 7.13
N ASN A 267 22.71 -25.26 6.47
CA ASN A 267 21.44 -25.90 6.11
C ASN A 267 20.52 -26.21 7.30
N LEU A 268 21.06 -26.24 8.53
CA LEU A 268 20.25 -26.38 9.74
C LEU A 268 19.47 -25.10 10.08
N ASN A 269 19.93 -23.96 9.60
CA ASN A 269 19.35 -22.64 9.87
C ASN A 269 18.66 -22.04 8.64
N VAL A 270 18.64 -22.75 7.50
CA VAL A 270 17.94 -22.36 6.27
C VAL A 270 16.77 -23.32 6.04
N THR A 271 15.54 -22.80 6.12
CA THR A 271 14.34 -23.52 5.70
C THR A 271 14.07 -23.23 4.23
N GLY A 272 14.72 -23.95 3.35
CA GLY A 272 14.74 -23.76 1.89
C GLY A 272 15.98 -24.43 1.31
N THR A 273 16.34 -24.09 0.08
CA THR A 273 17.52 -24.62 -0.61
C THR A 273 18.65 -23.59 -0.57
N VAL A 274 19.84 -24.03 -0.20
CA VAL A 274 21.07 -23.24 -0.40
C VAL A 274 21.68 -23.68 -1.74
N HIS A 275 21.68 -22.79 -2.72
CA HIS A 275 22.27 -23.01 -4.03
C HIS A 275 23.77 -22.66 -3.97
N GLU A 276 24.62 -23.68 -3.79
CA GLU A 276 26.07 -23.50 -3.60
C GLU A 276 26.79 -23.07 -4.89
N ASN A 277 26.27 -23.52 -6.05
CA ASN A 277 26.80 -23.20 -7.37
C ASN A 277 25.68 -22.74 -8.28
N PRO A 278 25.97 -21.92 -9.32
CA PRO A 278 24.99 -21.60 -10.33
C PRO A 278 24.38 -22.87 -10.96
N ASP A 279 23.05 -22.90 -11.03
CA ASP A 279 22.27 -23.97 -11.65
C ASP A 279 21.15 -23.39 -12.55
N THR A 280 20.31 -24.24 -13.13
CA THR A 280 19.23 -23.78 -14.00
C THR A 280 18.19 -22.92 -13.28
N SER A 281 17.98 -23.15 -11.97
CA SER A 281 17.03 -22.37 -11.17
C SER A 281 17.57 -20.97 -10.87
N THR A 282 18.87 -20.83 -10.55
CA THR A 282 19.52 -19.54 -10.32
C THR A 282 19.60 -18.70 -11.60
N ALA A 283 19.84 -19.34 -12.76
CA ALA A 283 19.83 -18.65 -14.05
C ALA A 283 18.42 -18.10 -14.40
N GLN A 284 17.38 -18.89 -14.15
CA GLN A 284 16.01 -18.42 -14.35
C GLN A 284 15.65 -17.30 -13.38
N CYS A 285 16.02 -17.44 -12.09
CA CYS A 285 15.79 -16.40 -11.09
C CYS A 285 16.48 -15.08 -11.46
N ALA A 286 17.71 -15.11 -11.96
CA ALA A 286 18.42 -13.92 -12.43
C ALA A 286 17.70 -13.23 -13.60
N ALA A 287 17.18 -14.02 -14.55
CA ALA A 287 16.39 -13.49 -15.66
C ALA A 287 15.09 -12.84 -15.18
N ASP A 288 14.33 -13.53 -14.32
CA ASP A 288 13.06 -13.04 -13.79
C ASP A 288 13.28 -11.81 -12.88
N LEU A 289 14.37 -11.76 -12.10
CA LEU A 289 14.71 -10.59 -11.28
C LEU A 289 14.95 -9.34 -12.13
N ASN A 290 15.58 -9.47 -13.29
CA ASN A 290 15.74 -8.36 -14.23
C ASN A 290 14.39 -7.87 -14.77
N VAL A 291 13.42 -8.78 -14.99
CA VAL A 291 12.05 -8.42 -15.38
C VAL A 291 11.34 -7.68 -14.26
N VAL A 292 11.44 -8.17 -13.01
CA VAL A 292 10.88 -7.51 -11.81
C VAL A 292 11.45 -6.10 -11.65
N TYR A 293 12.78 -5.95 -11.71
CA TYR A 293 13.42 -4.65 -11.63
C TYR A 293 12.93 -3.70 -12.72
N SER A 294 12.90 -4.17 -13.97
CA SER A 294 12.48 -3.37 -15.12
C SER A 294 11.02 -2.89 -14.96
N TYR A 295 10.15 -3.77 -14.49
CA TYR A 295 8.75 -3.42 -14.19
C TYR A 295 8.67 -2.31 -13.14
N LEU A 296 9.32 -2.48 -11.99
CA LEU A 296 9.32 -1.48 -10.91
C LEU A 296 9.92 -0.14 -11.37
N ASN A 297 10.95 -0.20 -12.21
CA ASN A 297 11.61 1.00 -12.74
C ASN A 297 10.70 1.80 -13.68
N LEU A 298 9.85 1.14 -14.47
CA LEU A 298 8.93 1.76 -15.43
C LEU A 298 7.65 2.30 -14.81
N LEU A 299 7.33 1.94 -13.56
CA LEU A 299 6.13 2.45 -12.90
C LEU A 299 6.14 3.99 -12.83
N PRO A 300 5.03 4.64 -13.17
CA PRO A 300 4.90 6.08 -12.98
C PRO A 300 5.02 6.43 -11.49
N VAL A 301 5.56 7.60 -11.21
CA VAL A 301 5.70 8.14 -9.85
C VAL A 301 4.46 8.93 -9.50
N ASP A 302 3.87 8.63 -8.36
CA ASP A 302 2.71 9.37 -7.83
C ASP A 302 3.18 10.51 -6.92
N ILE A 303 4.16 10.24 -6.06
CA ILE A 303 4.64 11.19 -5.04
C ILE A 303 6.18 11.17 -5.01
N GLU A 304 6.81 12.33 -5.13
CA GLU A 304 8.25 12.50 -4.89
C GLU A 304 8.48 12.99 -3.46
N LEU A 305 9.29 12.22 -2.71
CA LEU A 305 9.72 12.58 -1.36
C LEU A 305 11.01 13.40 -1.47
N LEU A 306 10.91 14.69 -1.18
CA LEU A 306 11.94 15.67 -1.51
C LEU A 306 13.21 15.60 -0.63
N TYR A 307 13.16 14.90 0.49
CA TYR A 307 14.25 14.83 1.47
C TYR A 307 14.70 13.38 1.72
N PRO A 308 15.40 12.75 0.77
CA PRO A 308 15.83 11.35 0.89
C PRO A 308 16.67 11.06 2.14
N ALA A 309 17.56 11.98 2.54
CA ALA A 309 18.39 11.82 3.73
C ALA A 309 17.59 11.87 5.06
N ALA A 310 16.34 12.32 5.01
CA ALA A 310 15.44 12.39 6.17
C ALA A 310 14.23 11.46 6.01
N PHE A 311 14.35 10.40 5.21
CA PHE A 311 13.28 9.41 5.05
C PHE A 311 13.06 8.64 6.35
N GLY A 312 11.83 8.34 6.68
CA GLY A 312 11.44 7.75 7.98
C GLY A 312 10.92 8.82 8.95
N ASN A 313 11.45 8.90 10.17
CA ASN A 313 11.05 9.90 11.18
C ASN A 313 9.52 9.89 11.43
N ASN A 314 8.95 8.70 11.56
CA ASN A 314 7.50 8.43 11.72
C ASN A 314 6.63 8.84 10.51
N LEU A 315 7.20 9.00 9.32
CA LEU A 315 6.44 9.26 8.11
C LEU A 315 5.44 8.13 7.86
N VAL A 316 4.18 8.50 7.58
CA VAL A 316 3.13 7.56 7.19
C VAL A 316 2.94 7.63 5.68
N LEU A 317 3.07 6.51 5.00
CA LEU A 317 2.85 6.37 3.55
C LEU A 317 1.57 5.58 3.29
N THR A 318 0.84 5.99 2.27
CA THR A 318 -0.36 5.32 1.77
C THR A 318 -0.05 4.59 0.45
N PRO A 319 -0.94 3.73 -0.10
CA PRO A 319 -0.64 2.95 -1.30
C PRO A 319 -0.36 3.82 -2.54
N HIS A 320 0.91 3.98 -2.90
CA HIS A 320 1.40 4.78 -4.05
C HIS A 320 2.75 4.26 -4.53
N THR A 321 3.19 4.81 -5.67
CA THR A 321 4.58 4.74 -6.13
C THR A 321 5.32 6.01 -5.69
N TYR A 322 6.27 5.84 -4.78
CA TYR A 322 7.10 6.93 -4.25
C TYR A 322 8.43 7.01 -4.96
N LEU A 323 8.97 8.21 -5.10
CA LEU A 323 10.32 8.47 -5.59
C LEU A 323 11.14 9.20 -4.52
N LEU A 324 12.34 8.69 -4.28
CA LEU A 324 13.42 9.33 -3.55
C LEU A 324 14.58 9.48 -4.53
N ASN A 325 14.78 10.69 -5.05
CA ASN A 325 15.66 10.94 -6.21
C ASN A 325 17.14 11.17 -5.82
N ALA A 326 17.60 10.51 -4.77
CA ALA A 326 19.01 10.51 -4.31
C ALA A 326 19.26 9.37 -3.32
N ALA A 327 20.49 9.27 -2.84
CA ALA A 327 20.84 8.38 -1.74
C ALA A 327 19.93 8.65 -0.52
N THR A 328 19.37 7.58 0.02
CA THR A 328 18.28 7.61 1.00
C THR A 328 18.73 6.97 2.32
N VAL A 329 18.35 7.59 3.43
CA VAL A 329 18.58 7.06 4.77
C VAL A 329 17.24 6.89 5.48
N LEU A 330 16.88 5.64 5.84
CA LEU A 330 15.76 5.36 6.71
C LEU A 330 16.15 5.65 8.16
N ASN A 331 15.61 6.72 8.73
CA ASN A 331 15.83 7.14 10.10
C ASN A 331 14.64 6.78 10.98
N GLY A 332 14.86 5.94 11.99
CA GLY A 332 13.78 5.48 12.87
C GLY A 332 12.68 4.73 12.10
N THR A 333 11.43 5.14 12.23
CA THR A 333 10.29 4.41 11.72
C THR A 333 9.68 5.04 10.47
N VAL A 334 9.32 4.22 9.48
CA VAL A 334 8.34 4.54 8.42
C VAL A 334 7.15 3.60 8.54
N THR A 335 5.95 4.14 8.46
CA THR A 335 4.70 3.37 8.56
C THR A 335 4.02 3.28 7.20
N LEU A 336 3.62 2.09 6.77
CA LEU A 336 2.85 1.84 5.55
C LEU A 336 1.41 1.53 5.95
N ASP A 337 0.51 2.45 5.66
CA ASP A 337 -0.92 2.37 5.99
C ASP A 337 -1.73 1.95 4.76
N ALA A 338 -2.23 0.73 4.73
CA ALA A 338 -3.04 0.22 3.63
C ALA A 338 -4.50 0.73 3.65
N GLN A 339 -4.88 1.55 4.63
CA GLN A 339 -6.23 2.10 4.72
C GLN A 339 -7.34 1.03 4.67
N ASN A 340 -7.09 -0.12 5.32
CA ASN A 340 -7.92 -1.33 5.34
C ASN A 340 -8.08 -2.06 3.98
N ASN A 341 -7.21 -1.79 3.02
CA ASN A 341 -7.14 -2.52 1.75
C ASN A 341 -6.01 -3.55 1.79
N ALA A 342 -6.32 -4.82 2.05
CA ALA A 342 -5.32 -5.90 2.09
C ALA A 342 -4.63 -6.18 0.74
N ASN A 343 -5.15 -5.64 -0.36
CA ASN A 343 -4.55 -5.74 -1.69
C ASN A 343 -3.72 -4.50 -2.08
N ALA A 344 -3.61 -3.53 -1.17
CA ALA A 344 -2.84 -2.31 -1.41
C ALA A 344 -1.36 -2.62 -1.66
N VAL A 345 -0.78 -1.97 -2.66
CA VAL A 345 0.62 -2.13 -3.06
C VAL A 345 1.38 -0.83 -2.82
N PHE A 346 2.58 -0.97 -2.25
CA PHE A 346 3.51 0.14 -2.02
C PHE A 346 4.77 -0.09 -2.83
N VAL A 347 5.18 0.90 -3.60
CA VAL A 347 6.45 0.87 -4.33
C VAL A 347 7.28 2.09 -3.94
N ILE A 348 8.48 1.86 -3.40
CA ILE A 348 9.42 2.90 -3.04
C ILE A 348 10.61 2.82 -3.99
N LYS A 349 10.73 3.80 -4.88
CA LYS A 349 11.82 3.92 -5.86
C LYS A 349 12.89 4.84 -5.30
N ILE A 350 14.12 4.33 -5.21
CA ILE A 350 15.28 5.06 -4.71
C ILE A 350 16.32 5.12 -5.83
N ASN A 351 16.55 6.32 -6.37
CA ASN A 351 17.56 6.57 -7.40
C ASN A 351 18.91 6.87 -6.74
N GLY A 352 19.46 5.88 -6.03
CA GLY A 352 20.70 6.00 -5.29
C GLY A 352 20.88 4.87 -4.30
N ALA A 353 21.88 4.97 -3.43
CA ALA A 353 22.07 4.01 -2.35
C ALA A 353 20.98 4.13 -1.29
N PHE A 354 20.66 3.02 -0.64
CA PHE A 354 19.73 2.96 0.48
C PHE A 354 20.46 2.50 1.75
N SER A 355 20.31 3.22 2.83
CA SER A 355 20.80 2.80 4.14
C SER A 355 19.76 3.01 5.23
N SER A 356 19.91 2.30 6.34
CA SER A 356 19.12 2.53 7.55
C SER A 356 19.98 3.10 8.67
N SER A 357 19.39 3.82 9.63
CA SER A 357 19.96 3.96 10.95
C SER A 357 19.92 2.60 11.68
N THR A 358 20.62 2.45 12.81
CA THR A 358 20.40 1.31 13.71
C THR A 358 18.99 1.37 14.27
N TYR A 359 18.37 0.19 14.49
CA TYR A 359 17.00 0.08 14.99
C TYR A 359 15.95 0.81 14.13
N ALA A 360 16.23 0.99 12.82
CA ALA A 360 15.23 1.52 11.91
C ALA A 360 14.16 0.47 11.60
N GLU A 361 12.92 0.91 11.43
CA GLU A 361 11.79 -0.01 11.32
C GLU A 361 10.82 0.40 10.21
N VAL A 362 10.33 -0.59 9.47
CA VAL A 362 9.20 -0.49 8.56
C VAL A 362 7.97 -1.11 9.21
N VAL A 363 6.98 -0.32 9.57
CA VAL A 363 5.76 -0.77 10.23
C VAL A 363 4.62 -0.89 9.23
N LEU A 364 3.86 -1.98 9.28
CA LEU A 364 2.67 -2.20 8.45
C LEU A 364 1.42 -2.10 9.31
N ILE A 365 0.46 -1.26 8.89
CA ILE A 365 -0.80 -1.08 9.60
C ILE A 365 -2.01 -1.18 8.66
N ASN A 366 -3.19 -1.29 9.26
CA ASN A 366 -4.49 -1.27 8.56
C ASN A 366 -4.54 -2.21 7.35
N GLY A 367 -4.06 -3.45 7.53
CA GLY A 367 -4.14 -4.49 6.51
C GLY A 367 -3.01 -4.50 5.48
N ALA A 368 -1.99 -3.65 5.61
CA ALA A 368 -0.80 -3.69 4.75
C ALA A 368 -0.11 -5.05 4.84
N GLN A 369 0.31 -5.59 3.68
CA GLN A 369 0.89 -6.92 3.59
C GLN A 369 2.32 -6.88 3.07
N ILE A 370 3.22 -7.63 3.70
CA ILE A 370 4.64 -7.72 3.34
C ILE A 370 4.84 -8.03 1.85
N LYS A 371 4.05 -8.95 1.30
CA LYS A 371 4.13 -9.38 -0.11
C LYS A 371 3.82 -8.28 -1.13
N ASN A 372 3.19 -7.19 -0.67
CA ASN A 372 2.75 -6.07 -1.49
C ASN A 372 3.65 -4.83 -1.31
N VAL A 373 4.80 -4.96 -0.66
CA VAL A 373 5.76 -3.87 -0.46
C VAL A 373 7.03 -4.13 -1.28
N PHE A 374 7.39 -3.18 -2.15
CA PHE A 374 8.54 -3.30 -3.04
C PHE A 374 9.44 -2.07 -2.96
N TRP A 375 10.74 -2.33 -2.81
CA TRP A 375 11.79 -1.32 -2.79
C TRP A 375 12.66 -1.49 -4.04
N LYS A 376 12.60 -0.54 -4.97
CA LYS A 376 13.49 -0.48 -6.14
C LYS A 376 14.64 0.46 -5.83
N ILE A 377 15.88 -0.04 -5.88
CA ILE A 377 17.05 0.70 -5.39
C ILE A 377 18.15 0.68 -6.46
N ASP A 378 18.60 1.87 -6.91
CA ASP A 378 19.68 2.01 -7.89
C ASP A 378 21.00 2.31 -7.16
N GLY A 379 21.57 1.29 -6.52
CA GLY A 379 22.81 1.43 -5.78
C GLY A 379 22.94 0.44 -4.63
N ALA A 380 23.95 0.64 -3.81
CA ALA A 380 24.22 -0.22 -2.64
C ALA A 380 23.11 -0.09 -1.58
N VAL A 381 22.86 -1.20 -0.89
CA VAL A 381 21.95 -1.28 0.25
C VAL A 381 22.75 -1.61 1.50
N GLN A 382 22.61 -0.80 2.53
CA GLN A 382 23.23 -1.01 3.85
C GLN A 382 22.16 -0.99 4.93
N ILE A 383 21.77 -2.14 5.44
CA ILE A 383 20.82 -2.23 6.56
C ILE A 383 21.65 -2.42 7.83
N ASN A 384 21.58 -1.41 8.71
CA ASN A 384 22.36 -1.37 9.93
C ASN A 384 21.70 -2.17 11.08
N ASP A 385 22.49 -2.43 12.11
CA ASP A 385 22.19 -3.37 13.19
C ASP A 385 20.79 -3.21 13.77
N TYR A 386 20.14 -4.36 14.00
CA TYR A 386 18.84 -4.49 14.63
C TYR A 386 17.69 -3.73 13.93
N SER A 387 17.86 -3.44 12.64
CA SER A 387 16.79 -2.83 11.84
C SER A 387 15.82 -3.89 11.32
N GLU A 388 14.54 -3.52 11.20
CA GLU A 388 13.46 -4.38 10.68
C GLU A 388 12.94 -3.82 9.35
N ILE A 389 13.18 -4.53 8.27
CA ILE A 389 12.71 -4.16 6.93
C ILE A 389 11.62 -5.11 6.47
N LYS A 390 10.53 -4.56 5.95
CA LYS A 390 9.42 -5.34 5.42
C LYS A 390 9.27 -5.12 3.92
N GLY A 391 9.05 -6.23 3.18
CA GLY A 391 8.87 -6.23 1.73
C GLY A 391 10.06 -6.75 0.95
N THR A 392 9.99 -6.64 -0.37
CA THR A 392 11.01 -7.12 -1.29
C THR A 392 11.96 -5.99 -1.68
N LEU A 393 13.23 -6.08 -1.24
CA LEU A 393 14.31 -5.19 -1.69
C LEU A 393 14.83 -5.70 -3.03
N VAL A 394 14.82 -4.85 -4.05
CA VAL A 394 15.35 -5.12 -5.39
C VAL A 394 16.44 -4.10 -5.68
N GLY A 395 17.68 -4.47 -5.36
CA GLY A 395 18.86 -3.68 -5.69
C GLY A 395 19.25 -3.86 -7.15
N ASN A 396 19.76 -2.80 -7.76
CA ASN A 396 20.32 -2.82 -9.10
C ASN A 396 21.72 -2.22 -9.12
N ASN A 397 22.68 -2.97 -9.62
CA ASN A 397 24.08 -2.60 -9.69
C ASN A 397 24.65 -2.11 -8.32
N GLY A 398 24.27 -2.78 -7.25
CA GLY A 398 24.73 -2.46 -5.90
C GLY A 398 24.78 -3.68 -4.99
N ALA A 399 25.79 -3.71 -4.11
CA ALA A 399 25.88 -4.72 -3.09
C ALA A 399 24.80 -4.50 -2.01
N ILE A 400 24.37 -5.59 -1.37
CA ILE A 400 23.48 -5.55 -0.20
C ILE A 400 24.26 -6.05 1.00
N ASN A 401 24.32 -5.24 2.05
CA ASN A 401 24.92 -5.60 3.32
C ASN A 401 23.87 -5.55 4.43
N LEU A 402 23.62 -6.70 5.06
CA LEU A 402 22.70 -6.85 6.18
C LEU A 402 23.53 -7.14 7.42
N THR A 403 23.57 -6.21 8.37
CA THR A 403 24.41 -6.32 9.55
C THR A 403 23.73 -7.03 10.72
N THR A 404 24.41 -7.10 11.86
CA THR A 404 24.00 -7.94 13.00
C THR A 404 22.59 -7.67 13.48
N GLY A 405 21.81 -8.74 13.63
CA GLY A 405 20.47 -8.68 14.19
C GLY A 405 19.42 -8.07 13.25
N THR A 406 19.78 -7.77 12.00
CA THR A 406 18.81 -7.30 11.00
C THR A 406 17.73 -8.34 10.77
N GLN A 407 16.50 -7.88 10.70
CA GLN A 407 15.33 -8.67 10.34
C GLN A 407 14.78 -8.24 8.99
N ILE A 408 14.63 -9.18 8.07
CA ILE A 408 14.01 -9.00 6.76
C ILE A 408 12.75 -9.84 6.70
N ASP A 409 11.59 -9.23 6.88
CA ASP A 409 10.31 -9.85 6.52
C ASP A 409 10.05 -9.57 5.04
N GLY A 410 10.56 -10.44 4.17
CA GLY A 410 10.56 -10.16 2.74
C GLY A 410 11.73 -10.82 2.03
N ARG A 411 12.34 -10.07 1.09
CA ARG A 411 13.46 -10.55 0.27
C ARG A 411 14.55 -9.51 0.14
N ALA A 412 15.79 -9.95 0.06
CA ALA A 412 16.96 -9.14 -0.27
C ALA A 412 17.58 -9.65 -1.58
N LEU A 413 17.33 -8.93 -2.66
CA LEU A 413 17.65 -9.35 -4.03
C LEU A 413 18.47 -8.26 -4.73
N THR A 414 19.50 -8.62 -5.48
CA THR A 414 20.22 -7.68 -6.35
C THR A 414 20.44 -8.26 -7.73
N THR A 415 20.27 -7.43 -8.77
CA THR A 415 20.53 -7.83 -10.15
C THR A 415 22.03 -8.05 -10.41
N ASN A 416 22.86 -7.19 -9.79
CA ASN A 416 24.32 -7.22 -9.90
C ASN A 416 24.96 -6.59 -8.65
N GLY A 417 25.71 -7.37 -7.90
CA GLY A 417 26.37 -6.99 -6.66
C GLY A 417 26.41 -8.16 -5.67
N SER A 418 27.37 -8.15 -4.77
CA SER A 418 27.44 -9.15 -3.70
C SER A 418 26.35 -8.92 -2.64
N ILE A 419 25.97 -9.98 -1.95
CA ILE A 419 25.16 -9.88 -0.72
C ILE A 419 25.98 -10.43 0.44
N SER A 420 26.12 -9.65 1.49
CA SER A 420 26.72 -10.08 2.74
C SER A 420 25.72 -9.98 3.89
N THR A 421 25.68 -11.02 4.71
CA THR A 421 24.82 -11.09 5.89
C THR A 421 25.63 -11.43 7.14
N ASN A 422 25.22 -10.91 8.29
CA ASN A 422 25.86 -11.21 9.56
C ASN A 422 24.79 -11.40 10.66
N ALA A 423 24.58 -12.65 11.08
CA ALA A 423 23.64 -13.00 12.13
C ALA A 423 22.24 -12.36 11.92
N VAL A 424 21.63 -12.58 10.75
CA VAL A 424 20.35 -12.01 10.36
C VAL A 424 19.19 -13.00 10.47
N THR A 425 17.97 -12.49 10.58
CA THR A 425 16.75 -13.26 10.38
C THR A 425 16.07 -12.78 9.11
N ALA A 426 15.87 -13.66 8.13
CA ALA A 426 15.23 -13.32 6.87
C ALA A 426 14.11 -14.31 6.54
N VAL A 427 12.89 -13.82 6.40
CA VAL A 427 11.70 -14.64 6.18
C VAL A 427 10.93 -14.13 4.98
N MET A 428 10.85 -14.91 3.93
CA MET A 428 10.02 -14.54 2.78
C MET A 428 8.52 -14.57 3.14
N PRO A 429 7.68 -13.74 2.50
CA PRO A 429 6.24 -13.84 2.62
C PRO A 429 5.76 -15.24 2.20
N ILE A 430 4.74 -15.77 2.87
CA ILE A 430 4.10 -17.04 2.51
C ILE A 430 3.65 -16.97 1.05
N GLY A 431 4.02 -17.93 0.23
CA GLY A 431 3.58 -17.99 -1.16
C GLY A 431 4.62 -18.38 -2.19
N CYS A 432 5.81 -18.92 -1.77
CA CYS A 432 6.51 -19.77 -2.71
C CYS A 432 5.58 -20.95 -3.03
N THR A 433 4.63 -20.76 -3.91
CA THR A 433 4.22 -21.85 -4.74
C THR A 433 5.45 -22.10 -5.61
N THR A 434 6.32 -23.03 -5.18
CA THR A 434 7.09 -23.73 -6.18
C THR A 434 6.10 -23.96 -7.32
N ALA A 435 6.35 -23.35 -8.50
CA ALA A 435 6.00 -24.01 -9.73
C ALA A 435 6.91 -25.25 -9.84
N GLY A 436 7.07 -25.96 -8.71
CA GLY A 436 7.32 -27.35 -8.74
C GLY A 436 6.15 -27.82 -9.56
N LEU A 437 6.40 -28.39 -10.74
CA LEU A 437 5.58 -29.53 -11.12
C LEU A 437 5.15 -30.11 -9.79
N GLU A 438 3.84 -29.95 -9.43
CA GLU A 438 3.28 -30.84 -8.44
C GLU A 438 3.94 -32.17 -8.75
N THR A 439 4.70 -32.75 -7.83
CA THR A 439 5.02 -34.14 -7.98
C THR A 439 3.63 -34.74 -7.97
N VAL A 440 3.11 -34.85 -9.21
CA VAL A 440 1.86 -35.56 -9.50
C VAL A 440 2.18 -36.86 -8.85
N ALA A 441 1.59 -37.05 -7.66
CA ALA A 441 1.82 -38.28 -6.93
C ALA A 441 1.53 -39.31 -7.98
N LYS A 442 2.57 -40.03 -8.38
CA LYS A 442 2.61 -40.84 -9.60
C LYS A 442 1.43 -41.77 -9.46
N ASN A 443 0.29 -41.36 -10.00
CA ASN A 443 -0.79 -42.31 -10.22
C ASN A 443 -0.14 -43.32 -11.13
N ASN A 444 0.00 -44.54 -10.67
CA ASN A 444 0.70 -45.59 -11.39
C ASN A 444 -0.08 -46.07 -12.63
N ALA A 445 -1.01 -45.26 -13.12
CA ALA A 445 -1.75 -45.56 -14.33
C ALA A 445 -0.80 -45.65 -15.52
N THR A 446 -0.83 -46.78 -16.17
CA THR A 446 0.03 -47.09 -17.29
C THR A 446 -0.80 -47.47 -18.52
N PHE A 447 -0.33 -47.05 -19.70
CA PHE A 447 -0.93 -47.38 -20.96
C PHE A 447 -0.04 -48.37 -21.75
N TYR A 448 -0.59 -49.50 -22.17
CA TYR A 448 0.12 -50.51 -22.93
C TYR A 448 -0.76 -51.25 -23.95
N PRO A 449 -0.23 -51.71 -25.10
CA PRO A 449 1.10 -51.36 -25.59
C PRO A 449 1.18 -49.88 -25.93
N ASN A 450 2.35 -49.30 -25.79
CA ASN A 450 2.64 -47.94 -26.25
C ASN A 450 4.04 -47.99 -26.90
N PRO A 451 4.14 -47.96 -28.26
CA PRO A 451 3.08 -47.63 -29.23
C PRO A 451 1.98 -48.69 -29.42
N PHE A 452 0.78 -48.22 -29.76
CA PHE A 452 -0.40 -49.07 -30.01
C PHE A 452 -0.88 -48.94 -31.47
N THR A 453 -1.75 -49.87 -31.92
CA THR A 453 -2.46 -49.78 -33.20
C THR A 453 -3.90 -49.33 -33.01
N ASN A 454 -4.83 -50.22 -32.81
CA ASN A 454 -6.26 -49.90 -32.66
C ASN A 454 -6.76 -50.01 -31.20
N VAL A 455 -5.95 -50.55 -30.29
CA VAL A 455 -6.31 -50.79 -28.91
C VAL A 455 -5.17 -50.44 -27.99
N VAL A 456 -5.47 -49.73 -26.94
CA VAL A 456 -4.58 -49.47 -25.81
C VAL A 456 -5.27 -49.86 -24.49
N GLN A 457 -4.56 -50.50 -23.60
CA GLN A 457 -5.05 -50.85 -22.29
C GLN A 457 -4.52 -49.85 -21.28
N LEU A 458 -5.42 -49.38 -20.42
CA LEU A 458 -5.09 -48.61 -19.23
C LEU A 458 -5.08 -49.54 -18.04
N ALA A 459 -4.02 -49.52 -17.26
CA ALA A 459 -3.90 -50.24 -16.00
C ALA A 459 -3.55 -49.30 -14.87
N ASN A 460 -3.92 -49.68 -13.64
CA ASN A 460 -3.73 -48.90 -12.43
C ASN A 460 -4.34 -47.48 -12.48
N ALA A 461 -5.53 -47.36 -13.09
CA ALA A 461 -6.26 -46.09 -13.02
C ALA A 461 -6.59 -45.75 -11.55
N PRO A 462 -6.46 -44.49 -11.14
CA PRO A 462 -6.71 -44.08 -9.77
C PRO A 462 -8.21 -43.99 -9.49
N GLY A 463 -8.60 -44.36 -8.27
CA GLY A 463 -9.97 -44.24 -7.77
C GLY A 463 -10.98 -45.21 -8.36
N SER A 464 -12.23 -45.03 -8.04
CA SER A 464 -13.36 -45.85 -8.54
C SER A 464 -13.83 -45.38 -9.92
N SER A 465 -13.59 -44.13 -10.28
CA SER A 465 -13.93 -43.52 -11.57
C SER A 465 -12.92 -42.46 -11.96
N SER A 466 -12.52 -42.45 -13.24
CA SER A 466 -11.59 -41.45 -13.80
C SER A 466 -12.07 -40.97 -15.17
N GLU A 467 -11.89 -39.70 -15.47
CA GLU A 467 -12.12 -39.13 -16.81
C GLU A 467 -10.84 -39.13 -17.62
N LEU A 468 -10.80 -39.85 -18.73
CA LEU A 468 -9.71 -39.86 -19.68
C LEU A 468 -10.03 -38.94 -20.85
N LYS A 469 -9.14 -37.99 -21.13
CA LYS A 469 -9.15 -37.13 -22.31
C LYS A 469 -7.88 -37.34 -23.12
N ILE A 470 -8.01 -37.50 -24.44
CA ILE A 470 -6.87 -37.66 -25.35
C ILE A 470 -6.89 -36.51 -26.37
N TYR A 471 -5.72 -35.93 -26.63
CA TYR A 471 -5.53 -34.79 -27.50
C TYR A 471 -4.48 -35.14 -28.59
N ASN A 472 -4.64 -34.62 -29.79
CA ASN A 472 -3.61 -34.70 -30.81
C ASN A 472 -2.49 -33.65 -30.57
N MET A 473 -1.46 -33.64 -31.42
CA MET A 473 -0.33 -32.71 -31.31
C MET A 473 -0.71 -31.22 -31.43
N LEU A 474 -1.86 -30.90 -32.01
CA LEU A 474 -2.38 -29.53 -32.12
C LEU A 474 -3.22 -29.11 -30.89
N GLY A 475 -3.32 -29.97 -29.86
CA GLY A 475 -4.14 -29.72 -28.68
C GLY A 475 -5.64 -29.95 -28.90
N LYS A 476 -6.07 -30.45 -30.06
CA LYS A 476 -7.48 -30.77 -30.29
C LYS A 476 -7.86 -32.04 -29.54
N LEU A 477 -8.94 -31.99 -28.78
CA LEU A 477 -9.53 -33.16 -28.11
C LEU A 477 -10.03 -34.15 -29.15
N VAL A 478 -9.53 -35.39 -29.10
CA VAL A 478 -9.88 -36.48 -30.04
C VAL A 478 -10.68 -37.60 -29.37
N MET A 479 -10.60 -37.72 -28.05
CA MET A 479 -11.38 -38.71 -27.29
C MET A 479 -11.63 -38.22 -25.86
N THR A 480 -12.84 -38.50 -25.36
CA THR A 480 -13.18 -38.43 -23.93
C THR A 480 -13.86 -39.74 -23.53
N ARG A 481 -13.44 -40.29 -22.39
CA ARG A 481 -14.02 -41.53 -21.87
C ARG A 481 -13.97 -41.58 -20.35
N THR A 482 -15.04 -42.02 -19.71
CA THR A 482 -15.03 -42.37 -18.29
C THR A 482 -14.53 -43.80 -18.13
N VAL A 483 -13.55 -43.97 -17.25
CA VAL A 483 -12.98 -45.26 -16.86
C VAL A 483 -13.46 -45.58 -15.46
N THR A 484 -14.11 -46.72 -15.31
CA THR A 484 -14.57 -47.24 -14.01
C THR A 484 -13.70 -48.42 -13.61
N GLY A 485 -13.13 -48.34 -12.40
CA GLY A 485 -12.18 -49.37 -11.89
C GLY A 485 -10.73 -49.13 -12.33
N SER A 486 -9.85 -50.04 -11.98
CA SER A 486 -8.40 -49.90 -12.14
C SER A 486 -7.85 -50.24 -13.54
N THR A 487 -8.67 -50.81 -14.41
CA THR A 487 -8.26 -51.20 -15.79
C THR A 487 -9.34 -50.91 -16.80
N ALA A 488 -8.94 -50.53 -18.01
CA ALA A 488 -9.86 -50.32 -19.12
C ALA A 488 -9.18 -50.65 -20.46
N THR A 489 -9.96 -51.28 -21.37
CA THR A 489 -9.55 -51.46 -22.77
C THR A 489 -10.13 -50.29 -23.58
N ILE A 490 -9.27 -49.56 -24.27
CA ILE A 490 -9.62 -48.39 -25.04
C ILE A 490 -9.39 -48.68 -26.53
N GLU A 491 -10.49 -48.81 -27.24
CA GLU A 491 -10.47 -48.91 -28.70
C GLU A 491 -10.29 -47.53 -29.29
N THR A 492 -9.44 -47.40 -30.26
CA THR A 492 -9.08 -46.14 -30.91
C THR A 492 -9.04 -46.29 -32.43
N ASP A 493 -9.40 -45.24 -33.14
CA ASP A 493 -9.25 -45.10 -34.56
C ASP A 493 -8.36 -43.88 -34.87
N PHE A 494 -7.17 -43.88 -34.26
CA PHE A 494 -6.27 -42.75 -34.34
C PHE A 494 -5.32 -42.94 -35.53
N ALA A 495 -5.13 -41.86 -36.31
CA ALA A 495 -4.08 -41.82 -37.32
C ALA A 495 -2.69 -42.01 -36.67
N PRO A 496 -1.72 -42.64 -37.37
CA PRO A 496 -0.38 -42.76 -36.85
C PRO A 496 0.19 -41.41 -36.41
N GLY A 497 0.72 -41.34 -35.15
CA GLY A 497 1.24 -40.11 -34.61
C GLY A 497 1.29 -40.08 -33.08
N MET A 498 1.71 -38.93 -32.57
CA MET A 498 1.81 -38.69 -31.11
C MET A 498 0.52 -38.05 -30.59
N TYR A 499 0.07 -38.50 -29.43
CA TYR A 499 -1.10 -38.03 -28.70
C TYR A 499 -0.71 -37.77 -27.26
N PHE A 500 -1.46 -36.90 -26.60
CA PHE A 500 -1.31 -36.62 -25.19
C PHE A 500 -2.58 -37.01 -24.43
N PHE A 501 -2.44 -37.68 -23.31
CA PHE A 501 -3.59 -38.01 -22.47
C PHE A 501 -3.61 -37.17 -21.20
N ARG A 502 -4.82 -36.95 -20.68
CA ARG A 502 -5.10 -36.39 -19.37
C ARG A 502 -6.12 -37.30 -18.70
N LEU A 503 -5.74 -37.90 -17.58
CA LEU A 503 -6.59 -38.74 -16.73
C LEU A 503 -6.86 -38.00 -15.43
N ILE A 504 -8.15 -37.81 -15.12
CA ILE A 504 -8.60 -37.03 -13.96
C ILE A 504 -9.41 -37.98 -13.07
N ASP A 505 -9.01 -38.18 -11.81
CA ASP A 505 -9.76 -39.00 -10.86
C ASP A 505 -10.94 -38.24 -10.24
N GLU A 506 -11.76 -38.94 -9.44
CA GLU A 506 -12.93 -38.40 -8.73
C GLU A 506 -12.58 -37.30 -7.72
N ASN A 507 -11.33 -37.19 -7.28
CA ASN A 507 -10.81 -36.17 -6.37
C ASN A 507 -10.18 -34.98 -7.12
N GLY A 508 -10.26 -34.96 -8.46
CA GLY A 508 -9.71 -33.91 -9.31
C GLY A 508 -8.20 -34.04 -9.56
N LYS A 509 -7.56 -35.14 -9.12
CA LYS A 509 -6.14 -35.39 -9.34
C LYS A 509 -5.89 -35.76 -10.79
N VAL A 510 -4.88 -35.13 -11.39
CA VAL A 510 -4.59 -35.22 -12.83
C VAL A 510 -3.31 -35.97 -13.08
N GLN A 511 -3.34 -36.95 -14.00
CA GLN A 511 -2.16 -37.54 -14.61
C GLN A 511 -2.13 -37.23 -16.11
N THR A 512 -0.98 -36.88 -16.63
CA THR A 512 -0.77 -36.63 -18.06
C THR A 512 0.37 -37.50 -18.60
N GLY A 513 0.38 -37.76 -19.89
CA GLY A 513 1.44 -38.49 -20.52
C GLY A 513 1.29 -38.54 -22.04
N LYS A 514 2.16 -39.34 -22.70
CA LYS A 514 2.23 -39.47 -24.17
C LYS A 514 1.76 -40.85 -24.59
N LEU A 515 1.03 -40.90 -25.68
CA LEU A 515 0.62 -42.13 -26.37
C LEU A 515 1.10 -42.05 -27.81
N MET A 516 1.52 -43.17 -28.39
CA MET A 516 1.95 -43.23 -29.75
C MET A 516 1.09 -44.25 -30.52
N ALA A 517 0.34 -43.80 -31.51
CA ALA A 517 -0.38 -44.63 -32.45
C ALA A 517 0.54 -44.99 -33.65
N LYS A 518 0.50 -46.28 -34.07
CA LYS A 518 1.24 -46.79 -35.26
C LYS A 518 0.35 -46.82 -36.49
#